data_4a7187b3201d6a0f0cbd0f669cda43cd
#
_entry.id   4a7187b3201d6a0f0cbd0f669cda43cd
#
_cell.length_a   1.000
_cell.length_b   1.000
_cell.length_c   1.000
_cell.angle_alpha   90.00
_cell.angle_beta   90.00
_cell.angle_gamma   90.00
#
_symmetry.space_group_name_H-M   'P 1'
#
loop_
_entity.id
_entity.type
_entity.pdbx_description
1 polymer ?
#
loop_
_entity_poly.entity_id
_entity_poly.type
_entity_poly.pdbx_seq_one_letter_code
_entity_poly.pdbx_strand_id
1 'polypeptide(L)'
;EFISTAKEDHNIKVVSKSGYLWDTNQQEAIEKGNLIHNIMSQIITIDDIDNGIANFINAAIITSQQSVLLKEIVLSIVKNPQIKDYYNSNYKVYNERDIISKEGIILRPDRIVLNAKNEAIIIDYKTGLEDKMHQQQLQSYQDVLEDMNIHVKNKILVYINDRIVIRAF
;
A
#
# COMPACT_ATOMS: atom_id res chain seq x y z
N GLU A 1 -1.66 19.62 41.68
CA GLU A 1 -2.43 18.39 41.39
C GLU A 1 -2.10 17.97 39.95
N PHE A 2 -1.44 16.82 39.83
CA PHE A 2 -1.19 16.22 38.49
C PHE A 2 -2.41 15.37 38.15
N ILE A 3 -3.16 15.79 37.15
CA ILE A 3 -4.27 15.00 36.60
C ILE A 3 -3.66 14.03 35.59
N SER A 4 -3.61 12.73 35.88
CA SER A 4 -3.24 11.72 34.94
C SER A 4 -4.49 11.34 34.14
N THR A 5 -4.46 11.54 32.82
CA THR A 5 -5.46 11.01 31.88
C THR A 5 -5.36 9.49 31.80
N ALA A 6 -6.50 8.83 31.64
CA ALA A 6 -6.58 7.38 31.54
C ALA A 6 -5.75 6.85 30.36
N LYS A 7 -5.16 5.66 30.55
CA LYS A 7 -4.26 4.98 29.59
C LYS A 7 -4.84 4.73 28.19
N GLU A 8 -6.16 4.90 28.04
CA GLU A 8 -6.93 4.62 26.81
C GLU A 8 -6.88 5.77 25.80
N ASP A 9 -6.49 6.98 26.20
CA ASP A 9 -6.44 8.16 25.31
C ASP A 9 -5.06 8.40 24.67
N HIS A 10 -4.08 7.57 24.97
CA HIS A 10 -2.77 7.67 24.36
C HIS A 10 -2.65 6.70 23.17
N ASN A 11 -2.85 7.21 21.96
CA ASN A 11 -2.63 6.49 20.70
C ASN A 11 -1.14 6.20 20.43
N ILE A 12 -0.34 6.00 21.49
CA ILE A 12 1.07 5.62 21.40
C ILE A 12 1.14 4.09 21.49
N LYS A 13 1.11 3.39 20.36
CA LYS A 13 1.51 1.98 20.30
C LYS A 13 3.03 1.91 20.40
N VAL A 14 3.54 1.62 21.60
CA VAL A 14 4.94 1.22 21.77
C VAL A 14 5.07 -0.21 21.24
N VAL A 15 5.64 -0.37 20.06
CA VAL A 15 6.01 -1.69 19.50
C VAL A 15 7.26 -2.16 20.24
N SER A 16 7.08 -2.88 21.34
CA SER A 16 8.16 -3.40 22.18
C SER A 16 8.50 -4.85 21.90
N LYS A 17 8.70 -5.25 20.64
CA LYS A 17 9.34 -6.55 20.30
C LYS A 17 10.03 -6.47 18.94
N SER A 18 11.25 -6.02 18.94
CA SER A 18 12.13 -5.92 17.76
C SER A 18 12.91 -7.20 17.45
N GLY A 19 12.34 -8.38 17.65
CA GLY A 19 13.12 -9.61 17.50
C GLY A 19 12.62 -10.61 16.45
N TYR A 20 11.34 -10.67 16.19
CA TYR A 20 10.77 -11.72 15.33
C TYR A 20 9.59 -11.18 14.51
N LEU A 21 9.86 -10.51 13.41
CA LEU A 21 8.82 -9.92 12.54
C LEU A 21 8.07 -10.97 11.68
N TRP A 22 8.38 -12.26 11.83
CA TRP A 22 8.01 -13.24 10.80
C TRP A 22 7.47 -14.57 11.32
N ASP A 23 7.12 -14.67 12.61
CA ASP A 23 6.53 -15.90 13.14
C ASP A 23 5.02 -15.76 13.35
N THR A 24 4.32 -16.57 12.72
CA THR A 24 2.97 -17.13 12.54
C THR A 24 1.76 -16.61 13.35
N ASN A 25 1.73 -15.40 13.89
CA ASN A 25 0.54 -14.85 14.52
C ASN A 25 -0.23 -13.90 13.57
N GLN A 26 -1.55 -14.02 13.54
CA GLN A 26 -2.44 -13.21 12.71
C GLN A 26 -2.21 -11.69 12.89
N GLN A 27 -1.87 -11.26 14.10
CA GLN A 27 -1.57 -9.87 14.40
C GLN A 27 -0.27 -9.39 13.74
N GLU A 28 0.77 -10.23 13.70
CA GLU A 28 2.04 -9.94 13.03
C GLU A 28 1.88 -9.87 11.52
N ALA A 29 1.00 -10.70 10.93
CA ALA A 29 0.68 -10.63 9.51
C ALA A 29 -0.03 -9.31 9.15
N ILE A 30 -0.92 -8.82 10.00
CA ILE A 30 -1.60 -7.52 9.83
C ILE A 30 -0.59 -6.38 9.94
N GLU A 31 0.30 -6.41 10.94
CA GLU A 31 1.33 -5.38 11.12
C GLU A 31 2.31 -5.34 9.95
N LYS A 32 2.70 -6.51 9.44
CA LYS A 32 3.50 -6.63 8.22
C LYS A 32 2.79 -6.03 7.00
N GLY A 33 1.51 -6.36 6.84
CA GLY A 33 0.69 -5.82 5.76
C GLY A 33 0.66 -4.29 5.80
N ASN A 34 0.33 -3.72 6.94
CA ASN A 34 0.29 -2.28 7.13
C ASN A 34 1.65 -1.62 6.86
N LEU A 35 2.75 -2.26 7.27
CA LEU A 35 4.09 -1.74 7.04
C LEU A 35 4.42 -1.71 5.54
N ILE A 36 4.10 -2.77 4.80
CA ILE A 36 4.32 -2.82 3.35
C ILE A 36 3.48 -1.77 2.64
N HIS A 37 2.20 -1.61 2.98
CA HIS A 37 1.35 -0.54 2.45
C HIS A 37 1.97 0.83 2.68
N ASN A 38 2.40 1.12 3.91
CA ASN A 38 3.02 2.39 4.25
C ASN A 38 4.33 2.64 3.49
N ILE A 39 5.15 1.62 3.23
CA ILE A 39 6.35 1.75 2.40
C ILE A 39 5.94 2.00 0.95
N MET A 40 5.02 1.21 0.39
CA MET A 40 4.56 1.35 -0.99
C MET A 40 3.92 2.71 -1.27
N SER A 41 3.28 3.33 -0.27
CA SER A 41 2.70 4.67 -0.40
C SER A 41 3.74 5.77 -0.67
N GLN A 42 5.01 5.56 -0.27
CA GLN A 42 6.11 6.50 -0.51
C GLN A 42 6.84 6.28 -1.84
N ILE A 43 6.52 5.19 -2.56
CA ILE A 43 7.20 4.81 -3.80
C ILE A 43 6.39 5.25 -5.00
N ILE A 44 6.89 6.22 -5.75
CA ILE A 44 6.33 6.66 -7.03
C ILE A 44 7.00 5.90 -8.17
N THR A 45 8.32 5.86 -8.16
CA THR A 45 9.15 5.15 -9.14
C THR A 45 10.08 4.15 -8.46
N ILE A 46 10.76 3.32 -9.23
CA ILE A 46 11.74 2.38 -8.71
C ILE A 46 12.89 3.08 -7.94
N ASP A 47 13.20 4.31 -8.31
CA ASP A 47 14.31 5.08 -7.72
C ASP A 47 13.99 5.57 -6.29
N ASP A 48 12.71 5.57 -5.89
CA ASP A 48 12.27 6.01 -4.57
C ASP A 48 12.44 4.93 -3.49
N ILE A 49 12.74 3.68 -3.87
CA ILE A 49 12.75 2.53 -2.94
C ILE A 49 13.72 2.75 -1.78
N ASP A 50 14.94 3.16 -2.08
CA ASP A 50 15.98 3.32 -1.06
C ASP A 50 15.64 4.45 -0.09
N ASN A 51 15.15 5.56 -0.59
CA ASN A 51 14.70 6.68 0.22
C ASN A 51 13.47 6.33 1.04
N GLY A 52 12.48 5.65 0.43
CA GLY A 52 11.29 5.18 1.12
C GLY A 52 11.63 4.30 2.31
N ILE A 53 12.50 3.31 2.14
CA ILE A 53 12.92 2.42 3.22
C ILE A 53 13.77 3.16 4.27
N ALA A 54 14.68 4.05 3.84
CA ALA A 54 15.49 4.85 4.75
C ALA A 54 14.66 5.73 5.69
N ASN A 55 13.54 6.28 5.21
CA ASN A 55 12.61 7.04 6.03
C ASN A 55 12.07 6.21 7.22
N PHE A 56 11.75 4.93 7.01
CA PHE A 56 11.26 4.04 8.08
C PHE A 56 12.36 3.66 9.07
N ILE A 57 13.62 3.52 8.62
CA ILE A 57 14.78 3.30 9.50
C ILE A 57 15.01 4.55 10.36
N ASN A 58 15.03 5.74 9.73
CA ASN A 58 15.26 7.01 10.41
C ASN A 58 14.17 7.35 11.44
N ALA A 59 12.93 6.94 11.15
CA ALA A 59 11.80 7.08 12.08
C ALA A 59 11.79 5.99 13.17
N ALA A 60 12.79 5.09 13.21
CA ALA A 60 12.87 3.96 14.14
C ALA A 60 11.64 3.01 14.09
N ILE A 61 10.94 2.96 12.95
CA ILE A 61 9.79 2.06 12.71
C ILE A 61 10.30 0.66 12.39
N ILE A 62 11.42 0.56 11.65
CA ILE A 62 12.09 -0.69 11.29
C ILE A 62 13.56 -0.63 11.65
N THR A 63 14.16 -1.78 11.89
CA THR A 63 15.61 -1.92 12.06
C THR A 63 16.32 -2.05 10.70
N SER A 64 17.63 -1.80 10.67
CA SER A 64 18.46 -2.03 9.47
C SER A 64 18.41 -3.50 9.02
N GLN A 65 18.27 -4.44 9.94
CA GLN A 65 18.13 -5.87 9.58
C GLN A 65 16.81 -6.16 8.88
N GLN A 66 15.71 -5.59 9.37
CA GLN A 66 14.37 -5.73 8.77
C GLN A 66 14.29 -5.06 7.39
N SER A 67 15.02 -3.96 7.20
CA SER A 67 15.01 -3.22 5.94
C SER A 67 15.50 -4.05 4.74
N VAL A 68 16.42 -4.99 4.96
CA VAL A 68 16.93 -5.87 3.89
C VAL A 68 15.79 -6.70 3.29
N LEU A 69 15.03 -7.40 4.13
CA LEU A 69 13.92 -8.23 3.69
C LEU A 69 12.78 -7.40 3.09
N LEU A 70 12.46 -6.26 3.71
CA LEU A 70 11.43 -5.36 3.20
C LEU A 70 11.80 -4.81 1.82
N LYS A 71 13.07 -4.46 1.61
CA LYS A 71 13.57 -4.02 0.31
C LYS A 71 13.43 -5.11 -0.76
N GLU A 72 13.73 -6.36 -0.42
CA GLU A 72 13.53 -7.50 -1.33
C GLU A 72 12.05 -7.67 -1.73
N ILE A 73 11.13 -7.58 -0.77
CA ILE A 73 9.69 -7.65 -1.04
C ILE A 73 9.26 -6.50 -1.95
N VAL A 74 9.61 -5.28 -1.61
CA VAL A 74 9.28 -4.08 -2.41
C VAL A 74 9.85 -4.19 -3.82
N LEU A 75 11.11 -4.61 -3.97
CA LEU A 75 11.73 -4.85 -5.27
C LEU A 75 11.00 -5.93 -6.06
N SER A 76 10.54 -7.00 -5.42
CA SER A 76 9.80 -8.07 -6.09
C SER A 76 8.43 -7.61 -6.59
N ILE A 77 7.79 -6.64 -5.92
CA ILE A 77 6.57 -5.99 -6.38
C ILE A 77 6.87 -5.07 -7.57
N VAL A 78 7.75 -4.08 -7.37
CA VAL A 78 8.01 -3.01 -8.34
C VAL A 78 8.64 -3.52 -9.64
N LYS A 79 9.47 -4.58 -9.56
CA LYS A 79 10.10 -5.22 -10.72
C LYS A 79 9.27 -6.33 -11.36
N ASN A 80 8.09 -6.65 -10.81
CA ASN A 80 7.26 -7.70 -11.37
C ASN A 80 6.89 -7.38 -12.82
N PRO A 81 7.11 -8.30 -13.78
CA PRO A 81 6.87 -8.05 -15.19
C PRO A 81 5.47 -7.55 -15.55
N GLN A 82 4.45 -7.88 -14.76
CA GLN A 82 3.06 -7.51 -15.01
C GLN A 82 2.72 -6.08 -14.59
N ILE A 83 3.52 -5.45 -13.69
CA ILE A 83 3.20 -4.11 -13.16
C ILE A 83 4.38 -3.13 -13.16
N LYS A 84 5.61 -3.58 -13.47
CA LYS A 84 6.82 -2.75 -13.44
C LYS A 84 6.70 -1.45 -14.26
N ASP A 85 5.95 -1.49 -15.35
CA ASP A 85 5.77 -0.34 -16.24
C ASP A 85 4.98 0.80 -15.56
N TYR A 86 4.24 0.51 -14.48
CA TYR A 86 3.51 1.49 -13.68
C TYR A 86 4.35 2.17 -12.59
N TYR A 87 5.65 1.86 -12.50
CA TYR A 87 6.60 2.43 -11.54
C TYR A 87 7.71 3.24 -12.24
N ASN A 88 7.35 3.93 -13.30
CA ASN A 88 8.26 4.84 -14.03
C ASN A 88 7.70 6.28 -14.06
N SER A 89 8.53 7.21 -14.48
CA SER A 89 8.22 8.65 -14.51
C SER A 89 7.23 9.07 -15.62
N ASN A 90 6.77 8.14 -16.48
CA ASN A 90 5.84 8.47 -17.58
C ASN A 90 4.40 8.61 -17.13
N TYR A 91 4.13 8.30 -15.86
CA TYR A 91 2.79 8.31 -15.28
C TYR A 91 2.67 9.37 -14.18
N LYS A 92 1.48 9.94 -14.04
CA LYS A 92 1.12 10.70 -12.86
C LYS A 92 0.57 9.73 -11.82
N VAL A 93 1.16 9.71 -10.64
CA VAL A 93 0.86 8.72 -9.59
C VAL A 93 0.23 9.41 -8.40
N TYR A 94 -0.79 8.76 -7.84
CA TYR A 94 -1.43 9.12 -6.58
C TYR A 94 -1.46 7.90 -5.68
N ASN A 95 -0.66 7.93 -4.61
CA ASN A 95 -0.67 6.90 -3.58
C ASN A 95 -1.54 7.36 -2.42
N GLU A 96 -2.35 6.44 -1.84
CA GLU A 96 -3.19 6.69 -0.66
C GLU A 96 -4.03 7.99 -0.79
N ARG A 97 -4.52 8.28 -2.00
CA ARG A 97 -5.29 9.50 -2.25
C ARG A 97 -6.78 9.26 -2.12
N ASP A 98 -7.43 10.08 -1.29
CA ASP A 98 -8.89 10.05 -1.17
C ASP A 98 -9.54 10.44 -2.50
N ILE A 99 -10.53 9.63 -2.91
CA ILE A 99 -11.50 9.92 -3.95
C ILE A 99 -12.87 9.98 -3.31
N ILE A 100 -13.75 10.86 -3.79
CA ILE A 100 -15.04 11.12 -3.17
C ILE A 100 -16.14 10.83 -4.19
N SER A 101 -17.07 9.93 -3.84
CA SER A 101 -18.25 9.66 -4.66
C SER A 101 -19.21 10.85 -4.68
N LYS A 102 -20.18 10.84 -5.60
CA LYS A 102 -21.25 11.86 -5.66
C LYS A 102 -22.11 11.89 -4.39
N GLU A 103 -22.21 10.75 -3.71
CA GLU A 103 -22.93 10.60 -2.43
C GLU A 103 -22.08 11.03 -1.22
N GLY A 104 -20.86 11.47 -1.43
CA GLY A 104 -19.95 11.91 -0.36
C GLY A 104 -19.20 10.76 0.34
N ILE A 105 -19.22 9.54 -0.21
CA ILE A 105 -18.46 8.42 0.33
C ILE A 105 -17.00 8.62 -0.03
N ILE A 106 -16.14 8.55 0.98
CA ILE A 106 -14.69 8.66 0.80
C ILE A 106 -14.11 7.26 0.62
N LEU A 107 -13.40 7.05 -0.48
CA LEU A 107 -12.65 5.83 -0.78
C LEU A 107 -11.18 6.20 -0.95
N ARG A 108 -10.28 5.27 -0.59
CA ARG A 108 -8.83 5.50 -0.66
C ARG A 108 -8.14 4.31 -1.34
N PRO A 109 -7.97 4.37 -2.66
CA PRO A 109 -7.13 3.41 -3.37
C PRO A 109 -5.68 3.51 -2.93
N ASP A 110 -4.99 2.38 -2.83
CA ASP A 110 -3.56 2.37 -2.46
C ASP A 110 -2.72 3.10 -3.51
N ARG A 111 -3.01 2.86 -4.80
CA ARG A 111 -2.29 3.51 -5.90
C ARG A 111 -3.18 3.71 -7.11
N ILE A 112 -3.23 4.95 -7.63
CA ILE A 112 -3.82 5.30 -8.92
C ILE A 112 -2.70 5.81 -9.82
N VAL A 113 -2.61 5.26 -11.02
CA VAL A 113 -1.63 5.62 -12.02
C VAL A 113 -2.36 6.16 -13.25
N LEU A 114 -2.09 7.41 -13.64
CA LEU A 114 -2.68 8.04 -14.82
C LEU A 114 -1.67 8.13 -15.95
N ASN A 115 -2.07 7.69 -17.14
CA ASN A 115 -1.28 7.87 -18.35
C ASN A 115 -1.49 9.27 -18.95
N ALA A 116 -0.77 9.57 -20.06
CA ALA A 116 -0.87 10.86 -20.75
C ALA A 116 -2.27 11.16 -21.33
N LYS A 117 -3.12 10.14 -21.49
CA LYS A 117 -4.51 10.27 -21.95
C LYS A 117 -5.52 10.41 -20.84
N ASN A 118 -5.04 10.54 -19.58
CA ASN A 118 -5.86 10.57 -18.37
C ASN A 118 -6.68 9.28 -18.14
N GLU A 119 -6.16 8.13 -18.63
CA GLU A 119 -6.73 6.81 -18.32
C GLU A 119 -6.05 6.26 -17.06
N ALA A 120 -6.86 5.74 -16.13
CA ALA A 120 -6.39 5.24 -14.83
C ALA A 120 -6.07 3.75 -14.84
N ILE A 121 -5.03 3.39 -14.13
CA ILE A 121 -4.79 2.04 -13.64
C ILE A 121 -4.87 2.08 -12.11
N ILE A 122 -5.69 1.23 -11.51
CA ILE A 122 -5.82 1.09 -10.06
C ILE A 122 -4.99 -0.10 -9.62
N ILE A 123 -4.14 0.09 -8.62
CA ILE A 123 -3.35 -0.99 -8.01
C ILE A 123 -3.65 -0.98 -6.51
N ASP A 124 -4.01 -2.13 -5.98
CA ASP A 124 -4.34 -2.30 -4.58
C ASP A 124 -3.56 -3.52 -4.01
N TYR A 125 -2.90 -3.31 -2.87
CA TYR A 125 -2.04 -4.32 -2.25
C TYR A 125 -2.82 -5.07 -1.17
N LYS A 126 -2.68 -6.40 -1.15
CA LYS A 126 -3.36 -7.26 -0.19
C LYS A 126 -2.38 -8.24 0.44
N THR A 127 -2.54 -8.48 1.71
CA THR A 127 -1.90 -9.60 2.41
C THR A 127 -2.96 -10.64 2.78
N GLY A 128 -2.57 -11.91 2.81
CA GLY A 128 -3.50 -13.01 3.09
C GLY A 128 -4.14 -13.63 1.84
N LEU A 129 -5.28 -14.28 2.03
CA LEU A 129 -5.94 -15.05 0.99
C LEU A 129 -6.69 -14.16 -0.01
N GLU A 130 -6.85 -14.66 -1.23
CA GLU A 130 -7.69 -14.03 -2.24
C GLU A 130 -9.16 -14.05 -1.78
N ASP A 131 -9.84 -12.89 -1.86
CA ASP A 131 -11.24 -12.73 -1.51
C ASP A 131 -11.98 -11.97 -2.61
N LYS A 132 -13.25 -12.36 -2.86
CA LYS A 132 -14.13 -11.66 -3.81
C LYS A 132 -14.42 -10.22 -3.39
N MET A 133 -14.40 -9.92 -2.11
CA MET A 133 -14.57 -8.56 -1.60
C MET A 133 -13.48 -7.61 -2.09
N HIS A 134 -12.26 -8.09 -2.35
CA HIS A 134 -11.18 -7.29 -2.92
C HIS A 134 -11.51 -6.80 -4.34
N GLN A 135 -12.17 -7.64 -5.15
CA GLN A 135 -12.64 -7.24 -6.50
C GLN A 135 -13.78 -6.24 -6.41
N GLN A 136 -14.70 -6.41 -5.46
CA GLN A 136 -15.80 -5.45 -5.22
C GLN A 136 -15.25 -4.09 -4.80
N GLN A 137 -14.22 -4.06 -3.97
CA GLN A 137 -13.54 -2.83 -3.57
C GLN A 137 -12.92 -2.12 -4.79
N LEU A 138 -12.21 -2.85 -5.67
CA LEU A 138 -11.68 -2.28 -6.91
C LEU A 138 -12.79 -1.74 -7.83
N GLN A 139 -13.94 -2.42 -7.88
CA GLN A 139 -15.08 -1.94 -8.65
C GLN A 139 -15.61 -0.62 -8.09
N SER A 140 -15.74 -0.50 -6.77
CA SER A 140 -16.15 0.76 -6.13
C SER A 140 -15.19 1.91 -6.44
N TYR A 141 -13.87 1.65 -6.49
CA TYR A 141 -12.90 2.67 -6.91
C TYR A 141 -13.08 3.08 -8.37
N GLN A 142 -13.30 2.11 -9.25
CA GLN A 142 -13.58 2.39 -10.68
C GLN A 142 -14.82 3.25 -10.82
N ASP A 143 -15.93 2.89 -10.19
CA ASP A 143 -17.21 3.61 -10.31
C ASP A 143 -17.03 5.08 -9.93
N VAL A 144 -16.33 5.38 -8.84
CA VAL A 144 -16.05 6.76 -8.41
C VAL A 144 -15.13 7.50 -9.39
N LEU A 145 -14.07 6.86 -9.91
CA LEU A 145 -13.17 7.50 -10.88
C LEU A 145 -13.88 7.79 -12.20
N GLU A 146 -14.72 6.89 -12.67
CA GLU A 146 -15.51 7.08 -13.90
C GLU A 146 -16.57 8.18 -13.72
N ASP A 147 -17.15 8.30 -12.56
CA ASP A 147 -18.00 9.44 -12.18
C ASP A 147 -17.26 10.78 -12.21
N MET A 148 -15.95 10.77 -11.97
CA MET A 148 -15.06 11.91 -12.10
C MET A 148 -14.55 12.13 -13.55
N ASN A 149 -15.09 11.42 -14.54
CA ASN A 149 -14.65 11.40 -15.94
C ASN A 149 -13.21 10.91 -16.14
N ILE A 150 -12.75 10.00 -15.30
CA ILE A 150 -11.45 9.34 -15.42
C ILE A 150 -11.72 7.87 -15.83
N HIS A 151 -11.41 7.52 -17.08
CA HIS A 151 -11.61 6.16 -17.57
C HIS A 151 -10.64 5.18 -16.92
N VAL A 152 -11.14 4.11 -16.31
CA VAL A 152 -10.32 3.08 -15.70
C VAL A 152 -10.03 1.97 -16.70
N LYS A 153 -8.77 1.90 -17.12
CA LYS A 153 -8.28 0.96 -18.13
C LYS A 153 -7.97 -0.42 -17.56
N ASN A 154 -7.51 -0.48 -16.29
CA ASN A 154 -7.10 -1.73 -15.65
C ASN A 154 -7.23 -1.62 -14.13
N LYS A 155 -7.56 -2.73 -13.50
CA LYS A 155 -7.64 -2.88 -12.03
C LYS A 155 -6.76 -4.05 -11.62
N ILE A 156 -5.89 -3.85 -10.65
CA ILE A 156 -4.85 -4.82 -10.30
C ILE A 156 -4.85 -5.05 -8.80
N LEU A 157 -4.96 -6.31 -8.39
CA LEU A 157 -4.69 -6.77 -7.02
C LEU A 157 -3.30 -7.38 -6.96
N VAL A 158 -2.51 -6.94 -6.01
CA VAL A 158 -1.18 -7.45 -5.72
C VAL A 158 -1.22 -8.16 -4.38
N TYR A 159 -1.26 -9.48 -4.38
CA TYR A 159 -1.22 -10.28 -3.16
C TYR A 159 0.23 -10.50 -2.73
N ILE A 160 0.53 -10.08 -1.51
CA ILE A 160 1.87 -10.09 -0.92
C ILE A 160 1.90 -11.14 0.19
N ASN A 161 2.29 -12.35 -0.19
CA ASN A 161 2.45 -13.50 0.70
C ASN A 161 3.88 -14.02 0.59
N ASP A 162 4.11 -15.33 0.69
CA ASP A 162 5.42 -15.95 0.46
C ASP A 162 5.94 -15.69 -0.96
N ARG A 163 5.02 -15.45 -1.88
CA ARG A 163 5.29 -14.99 -3.25
C ARG A 163 4.30 -13.91 -3.66
N ILE A 164 4.73 -13.05 -4.57
CA ILE A 164 3.86 -12.02 -5.15
C ILE A 164 2.97 -12.64 -6.21
N VAL A 165 1.66 -12.47 -6.05
CA VAL A 165 0.65 -12.91 -7.02
C VAL A 165 -0.12 -11.70 -7.51
N ILE A 166 -0.23 -11.55 -8.83
CA ILE A 166 -0.93 -10.42 -9.45
C ILE A 166 -2.19 -10.92 -10.14
N ARG A 167 -3.29 -10.21 -9.94
CA ARG A 167 -4.57 -10.41 -10.63
C ARG A 167 -5.00 -9.11 -11.29
N ALA A 168 -5.19 -9.15 -12.60
CA ALA A 168 -5.69 -8.01 -13.38
C ALA A 168 -7.14 -8.29 -13.84
N PHE A 169 -7.97 -7.21 -13.86
CA PHE A 169 -9.41 -7.25 -14.17
C PHE A 169 -9.80 -6.11 -15.11
#